data_5e42dd4738e7a132d16fd2e2bc0cdd4a
#
_entry.id   5e42dd4738e7a132d16fd2e2bc0cdd4a
#
_cell.length_a   1.000
_cell.length_b   1.000
_cell.length_c   1.000
_cell.angle_alpha   90.00
_cell.angle_beta   90.00
_cell.angle_gamma   90.00
#
_symmetry.space_group_name_H-M   'P 1'
#
loop_
_entity.id
_entity.type
_entity.pdbx_description
1 polymer ?
#
loop_
_entity_poly.entity_id
_entity_poly.type
_entity_poly.pdbx_seq_one_letter_code
_entity_poly.pdbx_strand_id
1 'polypeptide(L)'
;MYSESNNILCGSLRFKEEMIIIAEKLALEGNCILTPVYPVKNFSKTDTQLEKLKEAHFKRIELSDAIYVINKNNYIGDSTKKEIDYAKKLKKEIMYLEKI
;
A
#
# COMPACT_ATOMS: atom_id res chain seq x y z
N MET A 1 5.72 3.46 26.35
CA MET A 1 6.16 3.86 25.05
C MET A 1 5.89 2.79 24.01
N TYR A 2 5.42 3.15 22.92
CA TYR A 2 5.12 2.22 21.85
C TYR A 2 6.10 2.44 20.72
N SER A 3 6.27 1.41 19.97
CA SER A 3 7.10 1.47 18.79
C SER A 3 6.20 1.93 17.64
N GLU A 4 6.62 2.97 16.98
CA GLU A 4 5.88 3.46 15.84
C GLU A 4 6.45 2.86 14.58
N SER A 5 5.61 2.15 13.88
CA SER A 5 5.98 1.56 12.61
C SER A 5 5.14 2.22 11.53
N ASN A 6 5.81 2.77 10.52
CA ASN A 6 5.13 3.33 9.37
C ASN A 6 4.90 2.23 8.37
N ASN A 7 3.63 1.88 8.15
CA ASN A 7 3.26 0.82 7.22
C ASN A 7 2.47 1.40 6.06
N ILE A 8 2.89 1.10 4.85
CA ILE A 8 2.15 1.48 3.65
C ILE A 8 1.35 0.27 3.16
N LEU A 9 0.06 0.48 2.89
CA LEU A 9 -0.76 -0.58 2.32
C LEU A 9 -0.55 -0.62 0.81
N CYS A 10 -0.33 -1.80 0.29
CA CYS A 10 -0.13 -2.03 -1.13
C CYS A 10 -1.10 -3.11 -1.59
N GLY A 11 -1.72 -2.92 -2.74
CA GLY A 11 -2.67 -3.90 -3.24
C GLY A 11 -3.47 -3.34 -4.40
N SER A 12 -4.22 -4.21 -5.06
CA SER A 12 -5.10 -3.81 -6.13
C SER A 12 -6.21 -2.92 -5.59
N LEU A 13 -6.58 -1.90 -6.34
CA LEU A 13 -7.69 -1.02 -5.95
C LEU A 13 -9.02 -1.76 -5.85
N ARG A 14 -9.11 -2.97 -6.43
CA ARG A 14 -10.31 -3.81 -6.23
C ARG A 14 -10.51 -4.16 -4.76
N PHE A 15 -9.45 -4.08 -3.96
CA PHE A 15 -9.51 -4.38 -2.53
C PHE A 15 -9.59 -3.12 -1.69
N LYS A 16 -10.11 -2.04 -2.24
CA LYS A 16 -10.21 -0.76 -1.54
C LYS A 16 -10.89 -0.89 -0.18
N GLU A 17 -12.01 -1.63 -0.14
CA GLU A 17 -12.75 -1.76 1.11
C GLU A 17 -11.96 -2.53 2.16
N GLU A 18 -11.27 -3.58 1.73
CA GLU A 18 -10.39 -4.31 2.64
C GLU A 18 -9.28 -3.43 3.16
N MET A 19 -8.72 -2.58 2.28
CA MET A 19 -7.66 -1.67 2.70
C MET A 19 -8.15 -0.67 3.75
N ILE A 20 -9.37 -0.17 3.59
CA ILE A 20 -9.95 0.75 4.56
C ILE A 20 -10.10 0.07 5.93
N ILE A 21 -10.62 -1.15 5.93
CA ILE A 21 -10.80 -1.91 7.17
C ILE A 21 -9.46 -2.21 7.84
N ILE A 22 -8.50 -2.67 7.07
CA ILE A 22 -7.18 -3.01 7.60
C ILE A 22 -6.45 -1.78 8.09
N ALA A 23 -6.58 -0.65 7.39
CA ALA A 23 -5.94 0.59 7.80
C ALA A 23 -6.42 1.01 9.19
N GLU A 24 -7.74 0.97 9.42
CA GLU A 24 -8.27 1.33 10.72
C GLU A 24 -7.80 0.36 11.80
N LYS A 25 -7.84 -0.94 11.49
CA LYS A 25 -7.41 -1.95 12.46
C LYS A 25 -5.95 -1.73 12.87
N LEU A 26 -5.06 -1.53 11.92
CA LEU A 26 -3.65 -1.35 12.22
C LEU A 26 -3.39 -0.03 12.93
N ALA A 27 -4.12 1.01 12.58
CA ALA A 27 -4.00 2.30 13.25
C ALA A 27 -4.42 2.20 14.71
N LEU A 28 -5.49 1.46 14.98
CA LEU A 28 -5.96 1.25 16.35
C LEU A 28 -4.95 0.43 17.17
N GLU A 29 -4.11 -0.33 16.51
CA GLU A 29 -3.03 -1.09 17.17
C GLU A 29 -1.77 -0.24 17.39
N GLY A 30 -1.81 1.03 17.00
CA GLY A 30 -0.70 1.94 17.26
C GLY A 30 0.24 2.18 16.08
N ASN A 31 -0.09 1.66 14.90
CA ASN A 31 0.74 1.86 13.73
C ASN A 31 0.38 3.14 13.00
N CYS A 32 1.37 3.77 12.38
CA CYS A 32 1.14 4.88 11.46
C CYS A 32 0.91 4.29 10.08
N ILE A 33 -0.28 4.50 9.53
CA ILE A 33 -0.68 3.85 8.28
C ILE A 33 -0.70 4.85 7.15
N LEU A 34 -0.05 4.48 6.05
CA LEU A 34 -0.14 5.20 4.78
C LEU A 34 -0.95 4.35 3.82
N THR A 35 -1.76 4.99 2.99
CA THR A 35 -2.60 4.27 2.04
C THR A 35 -2.41 4.82 0.64
N PRO A 36 -2.78 4.04 -0.39
CA PRO A 36 -2.86 4.59 -1.73
C PRO A 36 -3.90 5.71 -1.77
N VAL A 37 -3.74 6.60 -2.73
CA VAL A 37 -4.77 7.58 -3.02
C VAL A 37 -5.85 6.87 -3.82
N TYR A 38 -7.08 6.84 -3.30
CA TYR A 38 -8.18 6.17 -4.00
C TYR A 38 -8.76 7.12 -5.04
N PRO A 39 -9.01 6.61 -6.27
CA PRO A 39 -9.50 7.47 -7.33
C PRO A 39 -10.86 8.08 -7.02
N VAL A 40 -11.05 9.32 -7.42
CA VAL A 40 -12.35 9.99 -7.36
C VAL A 40 -13.18 9.51 -8.55
N LYS A 41 -14.47 9.25 -8.33
CA LYS A 41 -15.36 8.83 -9.40
C LYS A 41 -15.52 9.94 -10.44
N ASN A 42 -15.74 9.54 -11.69
CA ASN A 42 -16.02 10.44 -12.79
C ASN A 42 -14.91 11.45 -13.06
N PHE A 43 -13.70 11.07 -12.77
CA PHE A 43 -12.53 11.89 -13.03
C PHE A 43 -11.52 11.09 -13.84
N SER A 44 -11.40 11.47 -15.13
CA SER A 44 -10.41 10.85 -16.02
C SER A 44 -9.07 11.53 -15.83
N LYS A 45 -8.02 10.73 -15.75
CA LYS A 45 -6.68 11.24 -15.51
C LYS A 45 -5.83 11.11 -16.75
N THR A 46 -4.98 12.11 -16.98
CA THR A 46 -3.98 12.05 -18.04
C THR A 46 -2.87 11.08 -17.64
N ASP A 47 -2.06 10.67 -18.62
CA ASP A 47 -0.93 9.81 -18.34
C ASP A 47 0.04 10.45 -17.36
N THR A 48 0.25 11.77 -17.49
CA THR A 48 1.11 12.50 -16.56
C THR A 48 0.57 12.44 -15.12
N GLN A 49 -0.75 12.60 -14.97
CA GLN A 49 -1.36 12.53 -13.64
C GLN A 49 -1.25 11.14 -13.06
N LEU A 50 -1.45 10.10 -13.87
CA LEU A 50 -1.31 8.73 -13.40
C LEU A 50 0.13 8.45 -12.96
N GLU A 51 1.10 8.98 -13.69
CA GLU A 51 2.50 8.80 -13.33
C GLU A 51 2.82 9.48 -11.99
N LYS A 52 2.25 10.65 -11.75
CA LYS A 52 2.45 11.35 -10.49
C LYS A 52 1.87 10.58 -9.31
N LEU A 53 0.71 9.95 -9.49
CA LEU A 53 0.12 9.13 -8.44
C LEU A 53 1.00 7.92 -8.13
N LYS A 54 1.56 7.32 -9.17
CA LYS A 54 2.46 6.18 -9.02
C LYS A 54 3.73 6.58 -8.28
N GLU A 55 4.34 7.71 -8.68
CA GLU A 55 5.55 8.20 -8.02
C GLU A 55 5.29 8.50 -6.54
N ALA A 56 4.14 9.11 -6.24
CA ALA A 56 3.79 9.41 -4.86
C ALA A 56 3.65 8.13 -4.03
N HIS A 57 3.09 7.07 -4.62
CA HIS A 57 2.96 5.81 -3.89
C HIS A 57 4.32 5.18 -3.61
N PHE A 58 5.22 5.21 -4.60
CA PHE A 58 6.58 4.72 -4.39
C PHE A 58 7.31 5.55 -3.33
N LYS A 59 7.06 6.86 -3.28
CA LYS A 59 7.62 7.70 -2.25
C LYS A 59 7.13 7.29 -0.86
N ARG A 60 5.86 6.92 -0.75
CA ARG A 60 5.32 6.42 0.52
C ARG A 60 6.02 5.14 0.95
N ILE A 61 6.36 4.27 -0.01
CA ILE A 61 7.13 3.07 0.30
C ILE A 61 8.50 3.44 0.88
N GLU A 62 9.16 4.43 0.29
CA GLU A 62 10.46 4.89 0.79
C GLU A 62 10.35 5.41 2.22
N LEU A 63 9.26 6.09 2.55
CA LEU A 63 9.06 6.68 3.87
C LEU A 63 8.60 5.67 4.91
N SER A 64 8.24 4.48 4.48
CA SER A 64 7.69 3.46 5.36
C SER A 64 8.77 2.53 5.88
N ASP A 65 8.52 1.91 7.02
CA ASP A 65 9.37 0.86 7.56
C ASP A 65 9.01 -0.49 6.97
N ALA A 66 7.74 -0.66 6.61
CA ALA A 66 7.23 -1.92 6.10
C ALA A 66 6.11 -1.68 5.12
N ILE A 67 5.89 -2.62 4.23
CA ILE A 67 4.68 -2.62 3.41
C ILE A 67 3.78 -3.77 3.86
N TYR A 68 2.48 -3.54 3.77
CA TYR A 68 1.47 -4.54 4.09
C TYR A 68 0.68 -4.81 2.83
N VAL A 69 0.88 -6.00 2.27
CA VAL A 69 0.29 -6.36 0.97
C VAL A 69 -1.10 -6.95 1.18
N ILE A 70 -2.09 -6.34 0.55
CA ILE A 70 -3.46 -6.84 0.61
C ILE A 70 -3.65 -7.81 -0.56
N ASN A 71 -3.38 -9.06 -0.28
CA ASN A 71 -3.42 -10.12 -1.29
C ASN A 71 -4.62 -11.04 -1.09
N LYS A 72 -5.81 -10.47 -0.99
CA LYS A 72 -7.02 -11.23 -0.80
C LYS A 72 -7.15 -12.30 -1.88
N ASN A 73 -7.46 -13.54 -1.46
CA ASN A 73 -7.51 -14.71 -2.34
C ASN A 73 -6.18 -14.94 -3.06
N ASN A 74 -5.09 -14.48 -2.43
CA ASN A 74 -3.73 -14.56 -2.97
C ASN A 74 -3.55 -13.84 -4.31
N TYR A 75 -4.43 -12.89 -4.61
CA TYR A 75 -4.31 -12.10 -5.83
C TYR A 75 -3.32 -10.96 -5.62
N ILE A 76 -2.33 -10.87 -6.49
CA ILE A 76 -1.37 -9.78 -6.52
C ILE A 76 -1.26 -9.31 -7.96
N GLY A 77 -1.69 -8.09 -8.23
CA GLY A 77 -1.62 -7.53 -9.58
C GLY A 77 -0.22 -7.07 -9.95
N ASP A 78 -0.04 -6.71 -11.21
CA ASP A 78 1.29 -6.33 -11.72
C ASP A 78 1.84 -5.10 -11.02
N SER A 79 1.01 -4.09 -10.76
CA SER A 79 1.47 -2.89 -10.06
C SER A 79 1.94 -3.22 -8.66
N THR A 80 1.21 -4.08 -7.97
CA THR A 80 1.56 -4.47 -6.61
C THR A 80 2.85 -5.28 -6.59
N LYS A 81 3.08 -6.13 -7.62
CA LYS A 81 4.34 -6.86 -7.73
C LYS A 81 5.52 -5.91 -7.84
N LYS A 82 5.38 -4.84 -8.61
CA LYS A 82 6.44 -3.83 -8.73
C LYS A 82 6.70 -3.13 -7.41
N GLU A 83 5.65 -2.87 -6.64
CA GLU A 83 5.77 -2.25 -5.33
C GLU A 83 6.49 -3.17 -4.36
N ILE A 84 6.17 -4.45 -4.39
CA ILE A 84 6.84 -5.46 -3.57
C ILE A 84 8.32 -5.53 -3.93
N ASP A 85 8.64 -5.57 -5.22
CA ASP A 85 10.02 -5.63 -5.67
C ASP A 85 10.80 -4.41 -5.23
N TYR A 86 10.17 -3.24 -5.30
CA TYR A 86 10.81 -2.01 -4.85
C TYR A 86 11.09 -2.03 -3.35
N ALA A 87 10.11 -2.49 -2.56
CA ALA A 87 10.28 -2.62 -1.12
C ALA A 87 11.41 -3.58 -0.76
N LYS A 88 11.51 -4.70 -1.50
CA LYS A 88 12.60 -5.64 -1.30
C LYS A 88 13.95 -5.00 -1.60
N LYS A 89 14.02 -4.22 -2.67
CA LYS A 89 15.24 -3.53 -3.05
C LYS A 89 15.68 -2.57 -1.94
N LEU A 90 14.73 -1.94 -1.27
CA LEU A 90 15.01 -1.02 -0.18
C LEU A 90 15.15 -1.72 1.17
N LYS A 91 15.05 -3.05 1.19
CA LYS A 91 15.18 -3.88 2.39
C LYS A 91 14.10 -3.55 3.43
N LYS A 92 12.91 -3.21 2.96
CA LYS A 92 11.77 -2.99 3.84
C LYS A 92 11.17 -4.33 4.24
N GLU A 93 10.54 -4.35 5.40
CA GLU A 93 9.78 -5.52 5.83
C GLU A 93 8.53 -5.66 4.96
N ILE A 94 8.16 -6.89 4.63
CA ILE A 94 6.98 -7.14 3.79
C ILE A 94 6.05 -8.09 4.54
N MET A 95 4.83 -7.61 4.79
CA MET A 95 3.80 -8.40 5.44
C MET A 95 2.67 -8.62 4.45
N TYR A 96 1.94 -9.71 4.63
CA TYR A 96 0.85 -10.08 3.73
C TYR A 96 -0.42 -10.31 4.51
N LEU A 97 -1.56 -9.93 3.92
CA LEU A 97 -2.85 -10.21 4.51
C LEU A 97 -3.09 -11.72 4.60
N GLU A 98 -2.79 -12.42 3.50
CA GLU A 98 -2.93 -13.87 3.44
C GLU A 98 -1.56 -14.51 3.25
N LYS A 99 -1.42 -15.66 3.85
CA LYS A 99 -0.18 -16.42 3.77
C LYS A 99 0.05 -16.88 2.34
N ILE A 100 1.24 -16.68 1.83
CA ILE A 100 1.60 -17.10 0.48
C ILE A 100 2.53 -18.31 0.54
#